data_c1f693a66f044bb311e21ef1eeabf55b
#
_entry.id   c1f693a66f044bb311e21ef1eeabf55b
#
_cell.length_a   1.000
_cell.length_b   1.000
_cell.length_c   1.000
_cell.angle_alpha   90.00
_cell.angle_beta   90.00
_cell.angle_gamma   90.00
#
_symmetry.space_group_name_H-M   'P 1'
#
loop_
_entity.id
_entity.type
_entity.pdbx_description
1 polymer ?
#
loop_
_entity_poly.entity_id
_entity_poly.type
_entity_poly.pdbx_seq_one_letter_code
_entity_poly.pdbx_strand_id
1 'polypeptide(L)'
;MRLFRILALLSLTLLMREPLGPAMAEPSATVPAGIAGKDGAPMVLVPAGPFPMGVPPGDRDGGRDEYPRHEVQLDAFSIDRFEVTNGRYLEFIKATGHRPPQHAKDPSRNLWRGGLMPESVADRPVINVDWYDAEAYCRWAGKRLPTEAEWEKAARGTDDRRFPWGNVEPTHKHLNYNQRWIGEKTLMPVGSYEAGKSPYGAYDMAGNVWEWVADWYDPIYYEKSPLKNPKGPETGTYKVIRSSGWYAETPLVRIFTRVKSDPLDRNHSTGFRCAASAAAK
;
A
#
# COMPACT_ATOMS: atom_id res chain seq x y z
N MET A 1 61.72 -48.66 -29.37
CA MET A 1 60.64 -47.64 -29.41
C MET A 1 60.08 -47.47 -28.02
N ARG A 2 60.34 -46.38 -27.31
CA ARG A 2 60.02 -46.15 -25.90
C ARG A 2 58.68 -45.38 -25.79
N LEU A 3 57.71 -45.97 -25.09
CA LEU A 3 56.45 -45.30 -24.73
C LEU A 3 56.71 -44.35 -23.56
N PHE A 4 56.39 -43.09 -23.73
CA PHE A 4 56.28 -42.14 -22.61
C PHE A 4 54.83 -42.09 -22.14
N ARG A 5 54.58 -42.44 -20.87
CA ARG A 5 53.32 -42.24 -20.14
C ARG A 5 53.42 -40.87 -19.48
N ILE A 6 52.49 -39.95 -19.81
CA ILE A 6 52.29 -38.69 -19.12
C ILE A 6 51.22 -38.93 -18.07
N LEU A 7 51.58 -38.80 -16.78
CA LEU A 7 50.68 -38.75 -15.65
C LEU A 7 50.16 -37.31 -15.53
N ALA A 8 48.84 -37.09 -15.73
CA ALA A 8 48.19 -35.83 -15.37
C ALA A 8 47.74 -35.87 -13.91
N LEU A 9 48.34 -35.05 -13.05
CA LEU A 9 47.85 -34.79 -11.70
C LEU A 9 46.63 -33.85 -11.79
N LEU A 10 45.43 -34.34 -11.45
CA LEU A 10 44.29 -33.50 -11.15
C LEU A 10 44.42 -33.01 -9.70
N SER A 11 44.69 -31.73 -9.51
CA SER A 11 44.56 -31.04 -8.22
C SER A 11 43.12 -30.66 -8.01
N LEU A 12 42.45 -31.34 -7.06
CA LEU A 12 41.10 -31.07 -6.60
C LEU A 12 41.17 -29.93 -5.57
N THR A 13 40.88 -28.69 -6.00
CA THR A 13 40.71 -27.54 -5.11
C THR A 13 39.33 -27.63 -4.42
N LEU A 14 39.31 -27.99 -3.16
CA LEU A 14 38.15 -28.01 -2.30
C LEU A 14 37.80 -26.55 -1.92
N LEU A 15 36.82 -25.94 -2.61
CA LEU A 15 36.23 -24.66 -2.20
C LEU A 15 35.42 -24.89 -0.92
N MET A 16 35.99 -24.52 0.20
CA MET A 16 35.23 -24.38 1.45
C MET A 16 34.21 -23.25 1.30
N ARG A 17 32.93 -23.60 1.23
CA ARG A 17 31.83 -22.65 1.41
C ARG A 17 31.77 -22.30 2.89
N GLU A 18 32.00 -21.03 3.21
CA GLU A 18 31.70 -20.51 4.53
C GLU A 18 30.19 -20.64 4.80
N PRO A 19 29.77 -21.04 6.01
CA PRO A 19 28.36 -21.07 6.36
C PRO A 19 27.84 -19.64 6.40
N LEU A 20 26.78 -19.35 5.64
CA LEU A 20 25.98 -18.14 5.77
C LEU A 20 25.52 -18.05 7.23
N GLY A 21 25.98 -17.04 7.93
CA GLY A 21 25.54 -16.74 9.29
C GLY A 21 24.02 -16.55 9.33
N PRO A 22 23.37 -16.80 10.48
CA PRO A 22 21.92 -16.65 10.59
C PRO A 22 21.52 -15.24 10.19
N ALA A 23 20.57 -15.14 9.27
CA ALA A 23 19.94 -13.88 8.88
C ALA A 23 19.38 -13.24 10.16
N MET A 24 19.95 -12.11 10.57
CA MET A 24 19.43 -11.33 11.70
C MET A 24 18.02 -10.91 11.34
N ALA A 25 17.03 -11.46 12.04
CA ALA A 25 15.66 -10.99 11.99
C ALA A 25 15.68 -9.51 12.42
N GLU A 26 15.32 -8.61 11.52
CA GLU A 26 15.14 -7.20 11.88
C GLU A 26 14.11 -7.10 13.02
N PRO A 27 14.39 -6.32 14.08
CA PRO A 27 13.45 -6.16 15.17
C PRO A 27 12.16 -5.54 14.63
N SER A 28 11.04 -6.23 14.81
CA SER A 28 9.71 -5.67 14.57
C SER A 28 9.61 -4.38 15.38
N ALA A 29 9.71 -3.23 14.70
CA ALA A 29 9.61 -1.93 15.34
C ALA A 29 8.20 -1.80 15.93
N THR A 30 8.10 -1.91 17.25
CA THR A 30 6.85 -1.67 17.97
C THR A 30 6.48 -0.19 17.84
N VAL A 31 5.24 0.07 17.41
CA VAL A 31 4.69 1.42 17.38
C VAL A 31 4.77 2.02 18.80
N PRO A 32 5.34 3.23 18.97
CA PRO A 32 5.40 3.86 20.28
C PRO A 32 3.99 3.98 20.88
N ALA A 33 3.85 3.69 22.17
CA ALA A 33 2.60 3.89 22.90
C ALA A 33 2.18 5.36 22.78
N GLY A 34 1.01 5.63 22.18
CA GLY A 34 0.48 7.00 21.97
C GLY A 34 0.08 7.34 20.53
N ILE A 35 0.39 6.50 19.54
CA ILE A 35 0.01 6.74 18.12
C ILE A 35 -1.27 5.97 17.72
N ALA A 36 -1.86 5.21 18.62
CA ALA A 36 -3.15 4.55 18.35
C ALA A 36 -4.24 5.61 18.19
N GLY A 37 -4.88 5.68 17.01
CA GLY A 37 -6.02 6.56 16.79
C GLY A 37 -7.23 6.13 17.67
N LYS A 38 -8.25 7.00 17.74
CA LYS A 38 -9.51 6.71 18.48
C LYS A 38 -10.20 5.45 17.98
N ASP A 39 -9.94 5.07 16.72
CA ASP A 39 -10.49 3.88 16.06
C ASP A 39 -9.85 2.56 16.51
N GLY A 40 -8.79 2.61 17.32
CA GLY A 40 -8.04 1.43 17.76
C GLY A 40 -7.40 0.61 16.63
N ALA A 41 -7.25 1.19 15.42
CA ALA A 41 -6.61 0.50 14.32
C ALA A 41 -5.12 0.25 14.63
N PRO A 42 -4.60 -0.98 14.42
CA PRO A 42 -3.17 -1.24 14.55
C PRO A 42 -2.40 -0.49 13.45
N MET A 43 -1.31 0.12 13.83
CA MET A 43 -0.44 0.86 12.91
C MET A 43 0.95 0.22 12.86
N VAL A 44 1.67 0.47 11.76
CA VAL A 44 3.08 0.11 11.61
C VAL A 44 3.91 1.39 11.53
N LEU A 45 5.09 1.37 12.17
CA LEU A 45 6.05 2.47 12.09
C LEU A 45 6.88 2.34 10.82
N VAL A 46 6.95 3.42 10.05
CA VAL A 46 7.88 3.58 8.92
C VAL A 46 8.97 4.54 9.36
N PRO A 47 10.23 4.08 9.45
CA PRO A 47 11.35 4.91 9.91
C PRO A 47 11.62 6.10 9.00
N ALA A 48 12.17 7.18 9.58
CA ALA A 48 12.69 8.30 8.80
C ALA A 48 13.82 7.84 7.86
N GLY A 49 14.01 8.58 6.79
CA GLY A 49 15.12 8.37 5.86
C GLY A 49 14.70 8.35 4.39
N PRO A 50 15.68 8.21 3.50
CA PRO A 50 15.45 8.21 2.06
C PRO A 50 14.82 6.92 1.56
N PHE A 51 14.15 7.00 0.42
CA PHE A 51 13.73 5.86 -0.39
C PHE A 51 13.61 6.26 -1.86
N PRO A 52 13.75 5.30 -2.80
CA PRO A 52 13.53 5.56 -4.21
C PRO A 52 12.05 5.51 -4.56
N MET A 53 11.47 6.63 -5.01
CA MET A 53 10.08 6.73 -5.44
C MET A 53 9.98 6.65 -6.97
N GLY A 54 8.95 5.94 -7.47
CA GLY A 54 8.71 5.78 -8.90
C GLY A 54 9.20 4.44 -9.46
N VAL A 55 9.29 4.37 -10.79
CA VAL A 55 9.59 3.11 -11.52
C VAL A 55 11.03 2.64 -11.27
N PRO A 56 11.24 1.37 -10.83
CA PRO A 56 12.58 0.82 -10.64
C PRO A 56 13.41 0.78 -11.94
N PRO A 57 14.74 0.83 -11.85
CA PRO A 57 15.61 0.70 -13.03
C PRO A 57 15.36 -0.63 -13.77
N GLY A 58 15.21 -0.55 -15.09
CA GLY A 58 14.99 -1.73 -15.94
C GLY A 58 13.54 -2.19 -16.06
N ASP A 59 12.61 -1.69 -15.23
CA ASP A 59 11.19 -1.91 -15.43
C ASP A 59 10.68 -1.07 -16.61
N ARG A 60 9.93 -1.69 -17.52
CA ARG A 60 9.42 -1.06 -18.74
C ARG A 60 7.90 -0.87 -18.74
N ASP A 61 7.23 -1.30 -17.67
CA ASP A 61 5.78 -1.28 -17.56
C ASP A 61 5.27 0.01 -16.90
N GLY A 62 6.16 0.94 -16.52
CA GLY A 62 5.80 2.20 -15.88
C GLY A 62 4.99 3.14 -16.78
N GLY A 63 3.95 3.78 -16.20
CA GLY A 63 3.25 4.90 -16.79
C GLY A 63 4.14 6.16 -16.85
N ARG A 64 3.84 7.08 -17.78
CA ARG A 64 4.63 8.32 -17.92
C ARG A 64 4.66 9.16 -16.65
N ASP A 65 3.61 9.16 -15.89
CA ASP A 65 3.44 9.90 -14.63
C ASP A 65 4.09 9.22 -13.42
N GLU A 66 4.63 8.01 -13.59
CA GLU A 66 5.41 7.25 -12.60
C GLU A 66 6.93 7.54 -12.74
N TYR A 67 7.30 8.41 -13.69
CA TYR A 67 8.68 8.87 -13.95
C TYR A 67 8.83 10.38 -13.67
N PRO A 68 10.09 10.86 -13.42
CA PRO A 68 11.29 10.07 -13.21
C PRO A 68 11.29 9.39 -11.85
N ARG A 69 12.01 8.25 -11.76
CA ARG A 69 12.41 7.72 -10.45
C ARG A 69 13.31 8.76 -9.76
N HIS A 70 13.01 9.07 -8.52
CA HIS A 70 13.73 10.09 -7.76
C HIS A 70 13.86 9.68 -6.28
N GLU A 71 14.83 10.26 -5.59
CA GLU A 71 14.97 10.07 -4.16
C GLU A 71 13.99 10.98 -3.40
N VAL A 72 13.32 10.42 -2.39
CA VAL A 72 12.46 11.15 -1.45
C VAL A 72 12.93 10.84 -0.04
N GLN A 73 13.06 11.86 0.79
CA GLN A 73 13.36 11.75 2.20
C GLN A 73 12.12 12.06 3.03
N LEU A 74 11.68 11.10 3.83
CA LEU A 74 10.55 11.24 4.74
C LEU A 74 11.00 11.26 6.19
N ASP A 75 10.32 12.07 7.01
CA ASP A 75 10.35 11.94 8.44
C ASP A 75 9.66 10.62 8.86
N ALA A 76 9.89 10.14 10.09
CA ALA A 76 9.21 8.95 10.57
C ALA A 76 7.69 9.19 10.68
N PHE A 77 6.91 8.20 10.30
CA PHE A 77 5.46 8.23 10.42
C PHE A 77 4.92 6.84 10.76
N SER A 78 3.69 6.77 11.20
CA SER A 78 2.96 5.51 11.30
C SER A 78 1.84 5.48 10.27
N ILE A 79 1.54 4.29 9.74
CA ILE A 79 0.44 4.06 8.81
C ILE A 79 -0.40 2.89 9.31
N ASP A 80 -1.70 2.91 9.07
CA ASP A 80 -2.58 1.80 9.42
C ASP A 80 -2.07 0.51 8.78
N ARG A 81 -2.00 -0.54 9.59
CA ARG A 81 -1.55 -1.86 9.14
C ARG A 81 -2.45 -2.44 8.06
N PHE A 82 -3.72 -2.08 8.09
CA PHE A 82 -4.77 -2.55 7.19
C PHE A 82 -5.53 -1.37 6.61
N GLU A 83 -6.29 -1.61 5.54
CA GLU A 83 -7.33 -0.71 5.06
C GLU A 83 -8.38 -0.46 6.16
N VAL A 84 -9.03 0.69 6.15
CA VAL A 84 -10.15 0.96 7.08
C VAL A 84 -11.31 0.02 6.76
N THR A 85 -11.78 -0.71 7.78
CA THR A 85 -12.86 -1.69 7.61
C THR A 85 -14.25 -1.06 7.72
N ASN A 86 -15.27 -1.74 7.20
CA ASN A 86 -16.67 -1.33 7.36
C ASN A 86 -17.07 -1.21 8.84
N GLY A 87 -16.58 -2.13 9.70
CA GLY A 87 -16.87 -2.07 11.14
C GLY A 87 -16.32 -0.80 11.79
N ARG A 88 -15.07 -0.41 11.48
CA ARG A 88 -14.48 0.84 11.98
C ARG A 88 -15.16 2.07 11.42
N TYR A 89 -15.55 2.04 10.16
CA TYR A 89 -16.30 3.14 9.54
C TYR A 89 -17.71 3.30 10.17
N LEU A 90 -18.34 2.20 10.57
CA LEU A 90 -19.61 2.26 11.32
C LEU A 90 -19.47 3.00 12.66
N GLU A 91 -18.39 2.76 13.40
CA GLU A 91 -18.14 3.49 14.66
C GLU A 91 -17.94 5.00 14.42
N PHE A 92 -17.28 5.37 13.34
CA PHE A 92 -17.19 6.77 12.91
C PHE A 92 -18.57 7.39 12.63
N ILE A 93 -19.44 6.68 11.88
CA ILE A 93 -20.80 7.16 11.61
C ILE A 93 -21.61 7.33 12.90
N LYS A 94 -21.56 6.34 13.79
CA LYS A 94 -22.24 6.42 15.11
C LYS A 94 -21.77 7.62 15.94
N ALA A 95 -20.48 7.91 15.90
CA ALA A 95 -19.88 8.98 16.68
C ALA A 95 -20.12 10.39 16.13
N THR A 96 -20.34 10.51 14.81
CA THR A 96 -20.34 11.82 14.12
C THR A 96 -21.64 12.15 13.38
N GLY A 97 -22.47 11.16 13.11
CA GLY A 97 -23.63 11.31 12.21
C GLY A 97 -23.23 11.41 10.72
N HIS A 98 -21.99 11.05 10.38
CA HIS A 98 -21.55 11.07 8.97
C HIS A 98 -22.39 10.13 8.11
N ARG A 99 -22.46 10.41 6.82
CA ARG A 99 -23.25 9.60 5.88
C ARG A 99 -22.71 8.16 5.73
N PRO A 100 -23.56 7.17 5.51
CA PRO A 100 -23.12 5.81 5.21
C PRO A 100 -22.46 5.72 3.81
N PRO A 101 -21.59 4.72 3.60
CA PRO A 101 -20.99 4.46 2.30
C PRO A 101 -22.06 4.13 1.27
N GLN A 102 -22.01 4.80 0.11
CA GLN A 102 -22.99 4.57 -0.96
C GLN A 102 -22.36 4.84 -2.32
N HIS A 103 -22.48 3.88 -3.24
CA HIS A 103 -22.05 4.06 -4.63
C HIS A 103 -22.79 5.22 -5.30
N ALA A 104 -22.05 6.08 -6.02
CA ALA A 104 -22.62 7.31 -6.56
C ALA A 104 -23.72 7.09 -7.58
N LYS A 105 -23.70 6.00 -8.36
CA LYS A 105 -24.57 5.78 -9.52
C LYS A 105 -25.31 4.44 -9.53
N ASP A 106 -24.80 3.41 -8.85
CA ASP A 106 -25.31 2.04 -8.95
C ASP A 106 -25.51 1.42 -7.56
N PRO A 107 -26.73 1.40 -7.02
CA PRO A 107 -27.01 0.82 -5.71
C PRO A 107 -26.72 -0.69 -5.60
N SER A 108 -26.64 -1.42 -6.72
CA SER A 108 -26.27 -2.85 -6.70
C SER A 108 -24.82 -3.09 -6.29
N ARG A 109 -24.02 -2.03 -6.29
CA ARG A 109 -22.61 -2.02 -5.85
C ARG A 109 -22.43 -1.67 -4.37
N ASN A 110 -23.52 -1.45 -3.64
CA ASN A 110 -23.46 -1.17 -2.22
C ASN A 110 -23.24 -2.46 -1.41
N LEU A 111 -22.29 -2.42 -0.47
CA LEU A 111 -22.20 -3.43 0.58
C LEU A 111 -23.23 -3.19 1.67
N TRP A 112 -23.48 -1.93 2.01
CA TRP A 112 -24.47 -1.53 3.01
C TRP A 112 -25.86 -1.45 2.39
N ARG A 113 -26.85 -1.99 3.08
CA ARG A 113 -28.24 -2.06 2.61
C ARG A 113 -29.10 -1.04 3.35
N GLY A 114 -29.61 -0.04 2.63
CA GLY A 114 -30.40 1.04 3.23
C GLY A 114 -29.64 1.82 4.31
N GLY A 115 -28.33 1.94 4.20
CA GLY A 115 -27.47 2.59 5.19
C GLY A 115 -27.10 1.70 6.39
N LEU A 116 -27.54 0.44 6.42
CA LEU A 116 -27.21 -0.52 7.45
C LEU A 116 -26.07 -1.43 7.00
N MET A 117 -25.05 -1.59 7.84
CA MET A 117 -23.90 -2.47 7.60
C MET A 117 -24.28 -3.93 7.91
N PRO A 118 -24.18 -4.87 6.93
CA PRO A 118 -24.27 -6.29 7.25
C PRO A 118 -23.04 -6.74 8.05
N GLU A 119 -23.24 -7.62 9.03
CA GLU A 119 -22.15 -8.18 9.85
C GLU A 119 -21.09 -8.90 8.99
N SER A 120 -21.53 -9.55 7.92
CA SER A 120 -20.66 -10.30 6.98
C SER A 120 -19.59 -9.46 6.28
N VAL A 121 -19.67 -8.13 6.33
CA VAL A 121 -18.69 -7.23 5.71
C VAL A 121 -17.88 -6.43 6.73
N ALA A 122 -18.06 -6.65 8.02
CA ALA A 122 -17.47 -5.83 9.08
C ALA A 122 -15.94 -5.76 9.00
N ASP A 123 -15.28 -6.84 8.64
CA ASP A 123 -13.82 -7.00 8.52
C ASP A 123 -13.27 -6.73 7.09
N ARG A 124 -14.14 -6.38 6.14
CA ARG A 124 -13.73 -6.03 4.77
C ARG A 124 -13.48 -4.53 4.65
N PRO A 125 -12.64 -4.08 3.70
CA PRO A 125 -12.40 -2.65 3.51
C PRO A 125 -13.70 -1.91 3.21
N VAL A 126 -13.84 -0.71 3.77
CA VAL A 126 -14.91 0.19 3.39
C VAL A 126 -14.68 0.71 1.96
N ILE A 127 -15.72 0.68 1.16
CA ILE A 127 -15.74 1.18 -0.23
C ILE A 127 -16.93 2.13 -0.41
N ASN A 128 -17.09 2.71 -1.60
CA ASN A 128 -18.17 3.66 -1.89
C ASN A 128 -18.10 4.93 -1.02
N VAL A 129 -16.89 5.33 -0.67
CA VAL A 129 -16.53 6.55 0.04
C VAL A 129 -15.71 7.44 -0.89
N ASP A 130 -15.97 8.75 -0.86
CA ASP A 130 -15.16 9.69 -1.59
C ASP A 130 -13.94 10.16 -0.76
N TRP A 131 -13.11 11.03 -1.34
CA TRP A 131 -11.90 11.52 -0.70
C TRP A 131 -12.21 12.29 0.59
N TYR A 132 -13.29 13.06 0.60
CA TYR A 132 -13.70 13.85 1.77
C TYR A 132 -14.24 12.98 2.90
N ASP A 133 -14.92 11.88 2.56
CA ASP A 133 -15.36 10.87 3.54
C ASP A 133 -14.13 10.23 4.21
N ALA A 134 -13.11 9.87 3.41
CA ALA A 134 -11.87 9.26 3.88
C ALA A 134 -11.07 10.22 4.78
N GLU A 135 -10.94 11.50 4.35
CA GLU A 135 -10.29 12.54 5.15
C GLU A 135 -11.02 12.78 6.48
N ALA A 136 -12.34 12.88 6.44
CA ALA A 136 -13.16 13.09 7.63
C ALA A 136 -13.00 11.95 8.64
N TYR A 137 -12.98 10.69 8.16
CA TYR A 137 -12.72 9.54 9.01
C TYR A 137 -11.33 9.62 9.67
N CYS A 138 -10.27 9.80 8.86
CA CYS A 138 -8.92 9.86 9.40
C CYS A 138 -8.76 10.99 10.43
N ARG A 139 -9.35 12.15 10.18
CA ARG A 139 -9.36 13.28 11.13
C ARG A 139 -10.11 12.95 12.42
N TRP A 140 -11.28 12.30 12.32
CA TRP A 140 -12.02 11.83 13.49
C TRP A 140 -11.19 10.85 14.31
N ALA A 141 -10.47 9.93 13.65
CA ALA A 141 -9.59 8.98 14.30
C ALA A 141 -8.35 9.63 14.95
N GLY A 142 -8.13 10.95 14.78
CA GLY A 142 -6.92 11.65 15.24
C GLY A 142 -5.71 11.40 14.34
N LYS A 143 -5.96 11.04 13.10
CA LYS A 143 -5.01 10.70 12.04
C LYS A 143 -5.21 11.62 10.81
N ARG A 144 -4.58 11.30 9.71
CA ARG A 144 -4.75 11.94 8.40
C ARG A 144 -4.63 10.89 7.28
N LEU A 145 -5.00 11.22 6.06
CA LEU A 145 -4.60 10.40 4.92
C LEU A 145 -3.07 10.40 4.79
N PRO A 146 -2.44 9.29 4.35
CA PRO A 146 -1.03 9.28 3.99
C PRO A 146 -0.78 10.19 2.78
N THR A 147 0.39 10.79 2.66
CA THR A 147 0.82 11.34 1.38
C THR A 147 1.13 10.20 0.40
N GLU A 148 1.14 10.50 -0.89
CA GLU A 148 1.51 9.53 -1.92
C GLU A 148 2.89 8.91 -1.64
N ALA A 149 3.86 9.74 -1.24
CA ALA A 149 5.20 9.29 -0.91
C ALA A 149 5.25 8.42 0.36
N GLU A 150 4.49 8.75 1.39
CA GLU A 150 4.37 7.92 2.59
C GLU A 150 3.76 6.55 2.26
N TRP A 151 2.70 6.54 1.45
CA TRP A 151 2.06 5.32 1.02
C TRP A 151 3.05 4.42 0.26
N GLU A 152 3.78 4.99 -0.72
CA GLU A 152 4.74 4.22 -1.51
C GLU A 152 5.91 3.70 -0.66
N LYS A 153 6.47 4.50 0.25
CA LYS A 153 7.52 4.03 1.17
C LYS A 153 7.02 2.89 2.06
N ALA A 154 5.79 3.00 2.58
CA ALA A 154 5.19 1.96 3.40
C ALA A 154 5.01 0.64 2.65
N ALA A 155 4.72 0.70 1.35
CA ALA A 155 4.58 -0.45 0.48
C ALA A 155 5.94 -1.03 0.03
N ARG A 156 6.89 -0.15 -0.35
CA ARG A 156 8.15 -0.50 -0.99
C ARG A 156 9.28 -0.82 0.00
N GLY A 157 9.37 -0.11 1.11
CA GLY A 157 10.61 -0.06 1.88
C GLY A 157 11.62 0.91 1.28
N THR A 158 12.89 0.50 1.24
CA THR A 158 14.02 1.33 0.78
C THR A 158 14.77 0.74 -0.42
N ASP A 159 14.27 -0.34 -1.00
CA ASP A 159 14.85 -1.01 -2.16
C ASP A 159 14.04 -0.82 -3.45
N ASP A 160 14.46 -1.45 -4.54
CA ASP A 160 13.84 -1.37 -5.86
C ASP A 160 12.83 -2.49 -6.13
N ARG A 161 12.15 -2.99 -5.10
CA ARG A 161 11.13 -4.02 -5.28
C ARG A 161 9.94 -3.51 -6.09
N ARG A 162 9.36 -4.42 -6.86
CA ARG A 162 8.20 -4.17 -7.73
C ARG A 162 6.88 -4.31 -6.98
N PHE A 163 6.83 -5.24 -6.03
CA PHE A 163 5.64 -5.57 -5.24
C PHE A 163 5.95 -5.47 -3.74
N PRO A 164 4.97 -5.31 -2.86
CA PRO A 164 5.21 -5.22 -1.41
C PRO A 164 6.04 -6.38 -0.85
N TRP A 165 5.86 -7.57 -1.38
CA TRP A 165 6.55 -8.81 -0.98
C TRP A 165 7.89 -9.06 -1.73
N GLY A 166 8.31 -8.18 -2.62
CA GLY A 166 9.55 -8.31 -3.41
C GLY A 166 9.31 -8.34 -4.92
N ASN A 167 10.06 -9.18 -5.66
CA ASN A 167 10.04 -9.22 -7.12
C ASN A 167 9.46 -10.53 -7.69
N VAL A 168 8.89 -11.39 -6.83
CA VAL A 168 8.20 -12.61 -7.27
C VAL A 168 6.85 -12.23 -7.87
N GLU A 169 6.53 -12.80 -9.03
CA GLU A 169 5.26 -12.52 -9.73
C GLU A 169 4.02 -12.75 -8.84
N PRO A 170 2.98 -11.91 -8.99
CA PRO A 170 1.77 -11.98 -8.19
C PRO A 170 1.06 -13.32 -8.31
N THR A 171 0.54 -13.81 -7.20
CA THR A 171 -0.36 -14.97 -7.14
C THR A 171 -1.47 -14.70 -6.13
N HIS A 172 -2.56 -15.46 -6.15
CA HIS A 172 -3.63 -15.39 -5.15
C HIS A 172 -3.21 -15.74 -3.71
N LYS A 173 -1.93 -16.03 -3.48
CA LYS A 173 -1.35 -16.13 -2.12
C LYS A 173 -0.87 -14.77 -1.59
N HIS A 174 -0.61 -13.82 -2.49
CA HIS A 174 -0.06 -12.51 -2.16
C HIS A 174 -1.14 -11.43 -2.04
N LEU A 175 -2.22 -11.51 -2.85
CA LEU A 175 -3.19 -10.43 -2.95
C LEU A 175 -4.53 -10.87 -3.56
N ASN A 176 -5.55 -10.05 -3.35
CA ASN A 176 -6.83 -10.13 -4.04
C ASN A 176 -6.79 -9.29 -5.32
N TYR A 177 -6.74 -9.93 -6.49
CA TYR A 177 -6.63 -9.27 -7.80
C TYR A 177 -7.29 -10.13 -8.88
N ASN A 178 -7.46 -9.57 -10.07
CA ASN A 178 -8.01 -10.26 -11.24
C ASN A 178 -9.37 -10.94 -10.96
N GLN A 179 -10.24 -10.26 -10.20
CA GLN A 179 -11.56 -10.75 -9.83
C GLN A 179 -12.65 -10.09 -10.67
N ARG A 180 -13.86 -10.67 -10.62
CA ARG A 180 -15.10 -10.06 -11.10
C ARG A 180 -15.97 -9.68 -9.92
N TRP A 181 -16.78 -8.63 -10.08
CA TRP A 181 -17.70 -8.24 -9.03
C TRP A 181 -18.82 -9.26 -8.84
N ILE A 182 -18.88 -9.86 -7.67
CA ILE A 182 -19.91 -10.80 -7.22
C ILE A 182 -20.51 -10.37 -5.86
N GLY A 183 -20.50 -9.08 -5.58
CA GLY A 183 -20.96 -8.51 -4.31
C GLY A 183 -19.89 -8.58 -3.23
N GLU A 184 -20.32 -8.73 -1.98
CA GLU A 184 -19.44 -8.72 -0.80
C GLU A 184 -18.27 -9.72 -0.88
N LYS A 185 -18.47 -10.86 -1.52
CA LYS A 185 -17.44 -11.91 -1.65
C LYS A 185 -16.28 -11.52 -2.57
N THR A 186 -16.39 -10.43 -3.32
CA THR A 186 -15.30 -9.92 -4.15
C THR A 186 -14.17 -9.35 -3.33
N LEU A 187 -14.50 -8.69 -2.21
CA LEU A 187 -13.50 -8.14 -1.30
C LEU A 187 -13.10 -9.18 -0.26
N MET A 188 -11.83 -9.21 0.09
CA MET A 188 -11.34 -10.07 1.15
C MET A 188 -11.31 -9.32 2.49
N PRO A 189 -11.49 -10.02 3.62
CA PRO A 189 -11.18 -9.46 4.92
C PRO A 189 -9.77 -8.89 4.92
N VAL A 190 -9.57 -7.72 5.53
CA VAL A 190 -8.26 -7.07 5.57
C VAL A 190 -7.23 -7.97 6.25
N GLY A 191 -6.02 -8.01 5.73
CA GLY A 191 -4.96 -8.85 6.29
C GLY A 191 -5.03 -10.34 5.93
N SER A 192 -5.83 -10.72 4.94
CA SER A 192 -5.97 -12.11 4.50
C SER A 192 -4.69 -12.68 3.88
N TYR A 193 -3.75 -11.85 3.44
CA TYR A 193 -2.60 -12.26 2.66
C TYR A 193 -1.28 -12.05 3.40
N GLU A 194 -0.92 -13.00 4.26
CA GLU A 194 0.33 -12.95 5.04
C GLU A 194 1.57 -12.84 4.14
N ALA A 195 1.59 -13.54 3.00
CA ALA A 195 2.69 -13.49 2.05
C ALA A 195 2.76 -12.20 1.22
N GLY A 196 1.73 -11.36 1.29
CA GLY A 196 1.63 -10.08 0.56
C GLY A 196 2.08 -8.86 1.34
N LYS A 197 2.56 -9.04 2.58
CA LYS A 197 2.99 -7.93 3.45
C LYS A 197 4.13 -7.11 2.85
N SER A 198 4.09 -5.83 3.15
CA SER A 198 5.22 -4.92 2.93
C SER A 198 6.36 -5.17 3.92
N PRO A 199 7.57 -4.61 3.70
CA PRO A 199 8.70 -4.75 4.63
C PRO A 199 8.40 -4.26 6.05
N TYR A 200 7.51 -3.28 6.17
CA TYR A 200 7.11 -2.74 7.49
C TYR A 200 5.92 -3.48 8.10
N GLY A 201 5.37 -4.48 7.43
CA GLY A 201 4.25 -5.29 7.92
C GLY A 201 2.89 -4.67 7.65
N ALA A 202 2.75 -3.73 6.71
CA ALA A 202 1.45 -3.29 6.20
C ALA A 202 0.91 -4.33 5.21
N TYR A 203 -0.38 -4.66 5.32
CA TYR A 203 -1.07 -5.60 4.45
C TYR A 203 -1.84 -4.88 3.36
N ASP A 204 -2.18 -5.61 2.31
CA ASP A 204 -3.05 -5.17 1.21
C ASP A 204 -2.55 -3.90 0.50
N MET A 205 -1.19 -3.66 0.54
CA MET A 205 -0.55 -2.56 -0.18
C MET A 205 -0.51 -2.81 -1.70
N ALA A 206 -1.10 -3.88 -2.16
CA ALA A 206 -1.39 -4.21 -3.55
C ALA A 206 -2.65 -5.09 -3.57
N GLY A 207 -3.61 -4.81 -4.45
CA GLY A 207 -4.87 -5.54 -4.58
C GLY A 207 -5.93 -5.09 -3.56
N ASN A 208 -7.00 -5.85 -3.47
CA ASN A 208 -8.20 -5.63 -2.67
C ASN A 208 -8.93 -4.34 -3.06
N VAL A 209 -8.51 -3.17 -2.59
CA VAL A 209 -9.08 -1.89 -3.04
C VAL A 209 -8.00 -0.86 -3.41
N TRP A 210 -8.33 0.05 -4.31
CA TRP A 210 -7.59 1.30 -4.46
C TRP A 210 -7.70 2.12 -3.18
N GLU A 211 -6.70 2.94 -2.90
CA GLU A 211 -6.65 3.71 -1.67
C GLU A 211 -6.46 5.19 -1.93
N TRP A 212 -7.36 6.02 -1.38
CA TRP A 212 -7.21 7.46 -1.37
C TRP A 212 -5.96 7.88 -0.58
N VAL A 213 -5.17 8.78 -1.18
CA VAL A 213 -4.08 9.48 -0.48
C VAL A 213 -4.33 10.98 -0.45
N ALA A 214 -3.54 11.74 0.30
CA ALA A 214 -3.77 13.17 0.52
C ALA A 214 -3.57 14.01 -0.75
N ASP A 215 -2.67 13.59 -1.63
CA ASP A 215 -2.10 14.39 -2.71
C ASP A 215 -3.10 14.68 -3.83
N TRP A 216 -3.04 15.91 -4.37
CA TRP A 216 -3.59 16.21 -5.68
C TRP A 216 -2.74 15.55 -6.76
N TYR A 217 -3.39 15.09 -7.82
CA TYR A 217 -2.71 14.47 -8.94
C TYR A 217 -2.17 15.52 -9.92
N ASP A 218 -0.88 15.40 -10.26
CA ASP A 218 -0.24 16.10 -11.37
C ASP A 218 0.62 15.06 -12.13
N PRO A 219 0.44 14.89 -13.46
CA PRO A 219 1.16 13.87 -14.23
C PRO A 219 2.66 14.11 -14.34
N ILE A 220 3.13 15.33 -14.05
CA ILE A 220 4.55 15.70 -14.10
C ILE A 220 5.11 16.07 -12.72
N TYR A 221 4.40 15.72 -11.64
CA TYR A 221 4.83 16.09 -10.29
C TYR A 221 6.20 15.54 -9.91
N TYR A 222 6.52 14.31 -10.34
CA TYR A 222 7.80 13.65 -10.03
C TYR A 222 9.02 14.38 -10.59
N GLU A 223 8.87 15.16 -11.69
CA GLU A 223 9.94 15.98 -12.26
C GLU A 223 10.35 17.17 -11.36
N LYS A 224 9.46 17.60 -10.47
CA LYS A 224 9.61 18.77 -9.60
C LYS A 224 9.33 18.50 -8.13
N SER A 225 9.20 17.24 -7.77
CA SER A 225 8.94 16.80 -6.39
C SER A 225 10.05 17.30 -5.46
N PRO A 226 9.73 17.95 -4.32
CA PRO A 226 10.74 18.29 -3.34
C PRO A 226 11.34 17.02 -2.74
N LEU A 227 12.64 17.07 -2.43
CA LEU A 227 13.36 15.95 -1.81
C LEU A 227 12.73 15.53 -0.47
N LYS A 228 12.30 16.48 0.36
CA LYS A 228 11.85 16.23 1.73
C LYS A 228 10.34 16.37 1.86
N ASN A 229 9.69 15.31 2.36
CA ASN A 229 8.27 15.24 2.72
C ASN A 229 7.34 15.82 1.64
N PRO A 230 7.40 15.36 0.37
CA PRO A 230 6.51 15.83 -0.69
C PRO A 230 5.04 15.56 -0.33
N LYS A 231 4.16 16.49 -0.69
CA LYS A 231 2.72 16.45 -0.39
C LYS A 231 1.84 16.59 -1.63
N GLY A 232 2.43 16.45 -2.81
CA GLY A 232 1.74 16.75 -4.05
C GLY A 232 1.61 18.27 -4.32
N PRO A 233 0.94 18.65 -5.40
CA PRO A 233 0.59 20.05 -5.67
C PRO A 233 -0.34 20.60 -4.59
N GLU A 234 -0.33 21.93 -4.38
CA GLU A 234 -1.24 22.61 -3.43
C GLU A 234 -2.71 22.50 -3.85
N THR A 235 -2.98 22.50 -5.15
CA THR A 235 -4.32 22.41 -5.75
C THR A 235 -4.32 21.47 -6.95
N GLY A 236 -5.51 20.99 -7.32
CA GLY A 236 -5.69 20.12 -8.49
C GLY A 236 -7.16 19.83 -8.76
N THR A 237 -7.43 19.08 -9.83
CA THR A 237 -8.78 18.62 -10.19
C THR A 237 -9.03 17.21 -9.69
N TYR A 238 -7.99 16.37 -9.65
CA TYR A 238 -8.08 14.96 -9.27
C TYR A 238 -7.18 14.67 -8.07
N LYS A 239 -7.59 13.72 -7.27
CA LYS A 239 -6.76 13.14 -6.20
C LYS A 239 -6.04 11.89 -6.68
N VAL A 240 -4.91 11.58 -6.06
CA VAL A 240 -4.19 10.33 -6.31
C VAL A 240 -4.87 9.18 -5.55
N ILE A 241 -5.01 8.03 -6.21
CA ILE A 241 -5.27 6.74 -5.59
C ILE A 241 -4.10 5.80 -5.85
N ARG A 242 -3.80 4.95 -4.86
CA ARG A 242 -2.68 4.02 -4.85
C ARG A 242 -3.17 2.58 -4.63
N SER A 243 -2.25 1.61 -4.60
CA SER A 243 -2.56 0.19 -4.60
C SER A 243 -3.03 -0.29 -5.96
N SER A 244 -3.98 -1.21 -5.97
CA SER A 244 -4.74 -1.66 -7.12
C SER A 244 -6.05 -2.27 -6.61
N GLY A 245 -7.11 -2.17 -7.39
CA GLY A 245 -8.39 -2.76 -6.99
C GLY A 245 -8.43 -4.28 -7.26
N TRP A 246 -9.39 -4.96 -6.65
CA TRP A 246 -9.68 -6.39 -6.83
C TRP A 246 -9.79 -6.85 -8.30
N TYR A 247 -10.12 -5.95 -9.22
CA TYR A 247 -10.27 -6.23 -10.66
C TYR A 247 -8.98 -6.04 -11.45
N ALA A 248 -7.93 -5.46 -10.83
CA ALA A 248 -6.70 -5.14 -11.53
C ALA A 248 -5.98 -6.40 -12.01
N GLU A 249 -5.44 -6.33 -13.22
CA GLU A 249 -4.56 -7.35 -13.76
C GLU A 249 -3.09 -7.10 -13.34
N THR A 250 -2.24 -8.10 -13.52
CA THR A 250 -0.83 -8.07 -13.10
C THR A 250 -0.08 -6.77 -13.41
N PRO A 251 -0.21 -6.16 -14.60
CA PRO A 251 0.52 -4.93 -14.90
C PRO A 251 0.17 -3.73 -14.00
N LEU A 252 -0.97 -3.77 -13.30
CA LEU A 252 -1.43 -2.68 -12.44
C LEU A 252 -1.18 -2.91 -10.94
N VAL A 253 -0.74 -4.11 -10.52
CA VAL A 253 -0.56 -4.41 -9.09
C VAL A 253 0.80 -3.98 -8.52
N ARG A 254 1.57 -3.18 -9.26
CA ARG A 254 2.89 -2.66 -8.88
C ARG A 254 2.77 -1.56 -7.82
N ILE A 255 3.71 -1.50 -6.89
CA ILE A 255 3.70 -0.47 -5.81
C ILE A 255 3.87 0.95 -6.31
N PHE A 256 4.45 1.17 -7.49
CA PHE A 256 4.63 2.50 -8.09
C PHE A 256 3.46 2.92 -8.99
N THR A 257 2.45 2.06 -9.18
CA THR A 257 1.24 2.43 -9.94
C THR A 257 0.49 3.54 -9.21
N ARG A 258 0.22 4.61 -9.94
CA ARG A 258 -0.55 5.77 -9.50
C ARG A 258 -1.68 6.07 -10.47
N VAL A 259 -2.85 6.39 -9.96
CA VAL A 259 -4.03 6.70 -10.77
C VAL A 259 -4.70 7.95 -10.23
N LYS A 260 -5.26 8.75 -11.13
CA LYS A 260 -6.08 9.91 -10.78
C LYS A 260 -7.55 9.52 -10.61
N SER A 261 -8.22 10.08 -9.62
CA SER A 261 -9.66 9.91 -9.42
C SER A 261 -10.32 11.25 -9.02
N ASP A 262 -11.55 11.46 -9.44
CA ASP A 262 -12.35 12.60 -9.00
C ASP A 262 -12.53 12.51 -7.47
N PRO A 263 -12.21 13.56 -6.70
CA PRO A 263 -12.36 13.52 -5.24
C PRO A 263 -13.79 13.24 -4.76
N LEU A 264 -14.79 13.41 -5.59
CA LEU A 264 -16.20 13.12 -5.30
C LEU A 264 -16.63 11.70 -5.75
N ASP A 265 -15.75 10.93 -6.38
CA ASP A 265 -16.08 9.60 -6.87
C ASP A 265 -16.26 8.61 -5.72
N ARG A 266 -17.43 7.96 -5.69
CA ARG A 266 -17.78 6.91 -4.73
C ARG A 266 -18.06 5.63 -5.51
N ASN A 267 -17.06 4.80 -5.61
CA ASN A 267 -17.10 3.56 -6.38
C ASN A 267 -16.79 2.33 -5.52
N HIS A 268 -17.08 1.16 -6.05
CA HIS A 268 -17.01 -0.13 -5.37
C HIS A 268 -15.62 -0.77 -5.36
N SER A 269 -14.59 0.00 -5.68
CA SER A 269 -13.20 -0.49 -5.73
C SER A 269 -12.21 0.42 -5.02
N THR A 270 -12.66 1.53 -4.41
CA THR A 270 -11.79 2.48 -3.73
C THR A 270 -12.19 2.63 -2.28
N GLY A 271 -11.23 2.41 -1.40
CA GLY A 271 -11.26 2.63 0.04
C GLY A 271 -10.09 3.51 0.46
N PHE A 272 -9.55 3.32 1.67
CA PHE A 272 -8.43 4.09 2.19
C PHE A 272 -7.84 3.46 3.45
N ARG A 273 -6.66 3.96 3.83
CA ARG A 273 -6.06 3.80 5.17
C ARG A 273 -5.55 5.13 5.69
N CYS A 274 -5.33 5.25 7.00
CA CYS A 274 -4.85 6.49 7.59
C CYS A 274 -3.36 6.39 7.98
N ALA A 275 -2.74 7.57 8.13
CA ALA A 275 -1.40 7.73 8.65
C ALA A 275 -1.38 8.72 9.82
N ALA A 276 -0.35 8.67 10.62
CA ALA A 276 -0.08 9.63 11.68
C ALA A 276 1.39 10.03 11.65
N SER A 277 1.68 11.31 11.86
CA SER A 277 3.07 11.76 12.04
C SER A 277 3.60 11.16 13.34
N ALA A 278 4.85 10.70 13.34
CA ALA A 278 5.50 10.32 14.58
C ALA A 278 5.56 11.54 15.51
N ALA A 279 5.29 11.34 16.80
CA ALA A 279 5.47 12.42 17.77
C ALA A 279 6.90 12.93 17.70
N ALA A 280 7.08 14.24 17.58
CA ALA A 280 8.40 14.86 17.73
C ALA A 280 8.92 14.47 19.12
N LYS A 281 10.13 13.90 19.17
CA LYS A 281 10.82 13.60 20.42
C LYS A 281 11.34 14.87 21.07
#